data_c76a914da0cce8a59c7d2dc5a863626b
#
_entry.id   c76a914da0cce8a59c7d2dc5a863626b
#
_cell.length_a   1.000
_cell.length_b   1.000
_cell.length_c   1.000
_cell.angle_alpha   90.00
_cell.angle_beta   90.00
_cell.angle_gamma   90.00
#
_symmetry.space_group_name_H-M   'P 1'
#
loop_
_entity.id
_entity.type
_entity.pdbx_description
1 polymer ?
#
loop_
_entity_poly.entity_id
_entity_poly.type
_entity_poly.pdbx_seq_one_letter_code
_entity_poly.pdbx_strand_id
1 'polypeptide(L)'
;MSEGRVLVVDDEADVRRSVRLILTKAGYDVDEAEDPEAGIALVKSQNSPRALTAIITDLNMPKINEIIVIPYFRSQLPSVPVIVLSGSKMMERSARLFKHAGVEFLTKPIDQARLLDAVKKAVRS
;
A
#
# COMPACT_ATOMS: atom_id res chain seq x y z
N MET A 1 3.74 15.56 -15.30
CA MET A 1 2.66 15.49 -14.32
C MET A 1 2.53 14.09 -13.74
N SER A 2 2.20 14.00 -12.48
CA SER A 2 2.08 12.73 -11.78
C SER A 2 0.72 12.09 -12.02
N GLU A 3 0.70 10.76 -12.13
CA GLU A 3 -0.55 9.99 -12.21
C GLU A 3 -1.23 9.87 -10.83
N GLY A 4 -0.51 10.15 -9.76
CA GLY A 4 -1.00 10.07 -8.40
C GLY A 4 0.13 9.88 -7.44
N ARG A 5 -0.20 9.79 -6.15
CA ARG A 5 0.77 9.64 -5.08
C ARG A 5 0.46 8.37 -4.30
N VAL A 6 1.48 7.54 -4.09
CA VAL A 6 1.34 6.23 -3.43
C VAL A 6 2.30 6.14 -2.25
N LEU A 7 1.80 5.67 -1.10
CA LEU A 7 2.64 5.36 0.05
C LEU A 7 2.97 3.87 0.02
N VAL A 8 4.26 3.53 0.07
CA VAL A 8 4.73 2.14 0.12
C VAL A 8 5.32 1.87 1.49
N VAL A 9 4.74 0.92 2.20
CA VAL A 9 5.16 0.54 3.55
C VAL A 9 5.67 -0.90 3.53
N ASP A 10 6.95 -1.08 3.83
CA ASP A 10 7.57 -2.41 3.86
C ASP A 10 8.87 -2.29 4.64
N ASP A 11 9.14 -3.22 5.55
CA ASP A 11 10.38 -3.23 6.32
C ASP A 11 11.58 -3.73 5.51
N GLU A 12 11.34 -4.39 4.38
CA GLU A 12 12.41 -4.84 3.49
C GLU A 12 12.71 -3.77 2.44
N ALA A 13 13.91 -3.20 2.50
CA ALA A 13 14.32 -2.14 1.60
C ALA A 13 14.30 -2.57 0.13
N ASP A 14 14.67 -3.81 -0.16
CA ASP A 14 14.70 -4.31 -1.54
C ASP A 14 13.31 -4.42 -2.15
N VAL A 15 12.33 -4.87 -1.37
CA VAL A 15 10.93 -4.96 -1.83
C VAL A 15 10.39 -3.54 -2.05
N ARG A 16 10.61 -2.66 -1.09
CA ARG A 16 10.19 -1.26 -1.18
C ARG A 16 10.74 -0.59 -2.44
N ARG A 17 12.04 -0.81 -2.72
CA ARG A 17 12.69 -0.25 -3.90
C ARG A 17 12.11 -0.81 -5.19
N SER A 18 11.83 -2.11 -5.24
CA SER A 18 11.24 -2.74 -6.43
C SER A 18 9.87 -2.16 -6.75
N VAL A 19 9.03 -2.03 -5.73
CA VAL A 19 7.69 -1.45 -5.89
C VAL A 19 7.80 0.01 -6.32
N ARG A 20 8.68 0.77 -5.70
CA ARG A 20 8.92 2.17 -6.06
C ARG A 20 9.32 2.32 -7.52
N LEU A 21 10.24 1.49 -8.01
CA LEU A 21 10.70 1.55 -9.39
C LEU A 21 9.55 1.28 -10.38
N ILE A 22 8.73 0.30 -10.09
CA ILE A 22 7.58 -0.01 -10.93
C ILE A 22 6.64 1.19 -11.01
N LEU A 23 6.33 1.78 -9.86
CA LEU A 23 5.38 2.89 -9.79
C LEU A 23 5.93 4.18 -10.39
N THR A 24 7.19 4.50 -10.14
CA THR A 24 7.78 5.73 -10.69
C THR A 24 7.89 5.67 -12.20
N LYS A 25 8.20 4.51 -12.75
CA LYS A 25 8.21 4.34 -14.21
C LYS A 25 6.82 4.51 -14.82
N ALA A 26 5.77 4.22 -14.05
CA ALA A 26 4.40 4.39 -14.51
C ALA A 26 3.87 5.81 -14.28
N GLY A 27 4.66 6.71 -13.72
CA GLY A 27 4.29 8.10 -13.55
C GLY A 27 3.75 8.48 -12.18
N TYR A 28 3.84 7.59 -11.19
CA TYR A 28 3.38 7.88 -9.83
C TYR A 28 4.49 8.50 -8.98
N ASP A 29 4.11 9.38 -8.07
CA ASP A 29 5.00 9.83 -6.99
C ASP A 29 4.90 8.81 -5.86
N VAL A 30 6.03 8.48 -5.25
CA VAL A 30 6.10 7.44 -4.22
C VAL A 30 6.73 7.98 -2.94
N ASP A 31 6.03 7.78 -1.82
CA ASP A 31 6.59 7.96 -0.49
C ASP A 31 6.89 6.58 0.08
N GLU A 32 7.98 6.43 0.80
CA GLU A 32 8.40 5.15 1.37
C GLU A 32 8.48 5.23 2.89
N ALA A 33 8.10 4.14 3.55
CA ALA A 33 8.22 4.03 4.99
C ALA A 33 8.53 2.59 5.38
N GLU A 34 9.22 2.40 6.52
CA GLU A 34 9.58 1.09 7.02
C GLU A 34 8.46 0.43 7.83
N ASP A 35 7.56 1.23 8.38
CA ASP A 35 6.45 0.75 9.19
C ASP A 35 5.22 1.65 9.02
N PRO A 36 4.04 1.18 9.46
CA PRO A 36 2.81 1.96 9.28
C PRO A 36 2.81 3.31 9.98
N GLU A 37 3.34 3.39 11.19
CA GLU A 37 3.37 4.66 11.94
C GLU A 37 4.22 5.71 11.23
N ALA A 38 5.41 5.30 10.78
CA ALA A 38 6.29 6.19 10.02
C ALA A 38 5.63 6.65 8.74
N GLY A 39 4.91 5.76 8.06
CA GLY A 39 4.20 6.09 6.82
C GLY A 39 3.11 7.12 7.04
N ILE A 40 2.29 6.94 8.05
CA ILE A 40 1.22 7.89 8.36
C ILE A 40 1.81 9.24 8.80
N ALA A 41 2.86 9.22 9.62
CA ALA A 41 3.52 10.45 10.05
C ALA A 41 4.07 11.24 8.85
N LEU A 42 4.68 10.52 7.90
CA LEU A 42 5.21 11.14 6.68
C LEU A 42 4.11 11.80 5.86
N VAL A 43 3.01 11.09 5.65
CA VAL A 43 1.88 11.62 4.87
C VAL A 43 1.27 12.85 5.54
N LYS A 44 1.07 12.80 6.85
CA LYS A 44 0.46 13.90 7.60
C LYS A 44 1.38 15.11 7.74
N SER A 45 2.70 14.91 7.73
CA SER A 45 3.65 16.00 7.86
C SER A 45 3.82 16.80 6.58
N GLN A 46 3.46 16.23 5.45
CA GLN A 46 3.62 16.89 4.16
C GLN A 46 2.42 17.77 3.84
N ASN A 47 2.69 19.04 3.63
CA ASN A 47 1.69 19.99 3.14
C ASN A 47 1.57 19.86 1.61
N SER A 48 1.36 18.65 1.14
CA SER A 48 1.22 18.43 -0.29
C SER A 48 -0.21 18.70 -0.73
N PRO A 49 -0.42 19.44 -1.81
CA PRO A 49 -1.77 19.61 -2.35
C PRO A 49 -2.31 18.35 -2.99
N ARG A 50 -1.46 17.35 -3.18
CA ARG A 50 -1.89 16.09 -3.79
C ARG A 50 -2.38 15.10 -2.74
N ALA A 51 -3.61 14.66 -2.93
CA ALA A 51 -4.16 13.60 -2.10
C ALA A 51 -3.42 12.29 -2.33
N LEU A 52 -3.27 11.50 -1.28
CA LEU A 52 -2.71 10.17 -1.40
C LEU A 52 -3.71 9.28 -2.15
N THR A 53 -3.24 8.62 -3.21
CA THR A 53 -4.09 7.80 -4.07
C THR A 53 -4.31 6.40 -3.50
N ALA A 54 -3.24 5.81 -2.96
CA ALA A 54 -3.29 4.44 -2.45
C ALA A 54 -2.16 4.21 -1.45
N ILE A 55 -2.34 3.20 -0.61
CA ILE A 55 -1.31 2.68 0.28
C ILE A 55 -1.00 1.26 -0.16
N ILE A 56 0.27 0.94 -0.32
CA ILE A 56 0.73 -0.42 -0.57
C ILE A 56 1.49 -0.87 0.67
N THR A 57 1.07 -1.97 1.28
CA THR A 57 1.69 -2.48 2.49
C THR A 57 1.94 -3.98 2.40
N ASP A 58 3.05 -4.42 3.00
CA ASP A 58 3.37 -5.83 3.15
C ASP A 58 2.88 -6.29 4.52
N LEU A 59 2.26 -7.47 4.59
CA LEU A 59 1.83 -8.06 5.86
C LEU A 59 2.91 -8.87 6.56
N ASN A 60 4.01 -9.15 5.88
CA ASN A 60 5.09 -9.96 6.44
C ASN A 60 6.11 -9.14 7.25
N MET A 61 5.67 -8.05 7.84
CA MET A 61 6.54 -7.22 8.67
C MET A 61 6.58 -7.77 10.11
N PRO A 62 7.79 -7.97 10.69
CA PRO A 62 7.90 -8.39 12.07
C PRO A 62 7.18 -7.41 13.00
N LYS A 63 6.58 -7.91 14.07
CA LYS A 63 5.87 -7.13 15.08
C LYS A 63 4.57 -6.50 14.59
N ILE A 64 4.15 -6.79 13.36
CA ILE A 64 2.93 -6.19 12.81
C ILE A 64 1.94 -7.30 12.45
N ASN A 65 0.70 -7.10 12.89
CA ASN A 65 -0.39 -8.02 12.67
C ASN A 65 -1.39 -7.39 11.70
N GLU A 66 -1.80 -8.14 10.66
CA GLU A 66 -2.75 -7.65 9.66
C GLU A 66 -4.06 -7.17 10.29
N ILE A 67 -4.46 -7.77 11.41
CA ILE A 67 -5.69 -7.40 12.11
C ILE A 67 -5.60 -5.97 12.64
N ILE A 68 -4.37 -5.50 12.94
CA ILE A 68 -4.13 -4.16 13.46
C ILE A 68 -3.78 -3.18 12.34
N VAL A 69 -2.94 -3.60 11.40
CA VAL A 69 -2.37 -2.72 10.37
C VAL A 69 -3.44 -2.17 9.42
N ILE A 70 -4.29 -3.04 8.91
CA ILE A 70 -5.30 -2.60 7.93
C ILE A 70 -6.31 -1.64 8.56
N PRO A 71 -6.92 -1.96 9.72
CA PRO A 71 -7.79 -1.00 10.39
C PRO A 71 -7.07 0.29 10.78
N TYR A 72 -5.79 0.24 11.12
CA TYR A 72 -5.01 1.44 11.43
C TYR A 72 -4.98 2.39 10.24
N PHE A 73 -4.61 1.90 9.06
CA PHE A 73 -4.62 2.72 7.86
C PHE A 73 -6.01 3.26 7.54
N ARG A 74 -7.04 2.43 7.70
CA ARG A 74 -8.42 2.83 7.44
C ARG A 74 -8.90 3.90 8.41
N SER A 75 -8.44 3.86 9.66
CA SER A 75 -8.82 4.89 10.65
C SER A 75 -8.09 6.20 10.42
N GLN A 76 -6.82 6.14 10.01
CA GLN A 76 -6.01 7.35 9.80
C GLN A 76 -6.29 8.02 8.46
N LEU A 77 -6.57 7.24 7.43
CA LEU A 77 -6.80 7.72 6.07
C LEU A 77 -8.01 6.99 5.46
N PRO A 78 -9.22 7.31 5.94
CA PRO A 78 -10.41 6.51 5.61
C PRO A 78 -10.80 6.50 4.14
N SER A 79 -10.38 7.51 3.38
CA SER A 79 -10.72 7.61 1.94
C SER A 79 -9.69 6.94 1.04
N VAL A 80 -8.59 6.45 1.60
CA VAL A 80 -7.48 5.94 0.79
C VAL A 80 -7.54 4.41 0.71
N PRO A 81 -7.61 3.86 -0.51
CA PRO A 81 -7.59 2.40 -0.70
C PRO A 81 -6.26 1.80 -0.24
N VAL A 82 -6.32 0.58 0.27
CA VAL A 82 -5.13 -0.16 0.73
C VAL A 82 -4.92 -1.38 -0.17
N ILE A 83 -3.71 -1.50 -0.69
CA ILE A 83 -3.29 -2.67 -1.48
C ILE A 83 -2.31 -3.45 -0.61
N VAL A 84 -2.61 -4.72 -0.38
CA VAL A 84 -1.84 -5.58 0.52
C VAL A 84 -1.04 -6.59 -0.28
N LEU A 85 0.27 -6.64 -0.03
CA LEU A 85 1.16 -7.65 -0.60
C LEU A 85 1.35 -8.75 0.44
N SER A 86 1.09 -10.00 0.07
CA SER A 86 1.07 -11.08 1.03
C SER A 86 1.49 -12.41 0.40
N GLY A 87 2.06 -13.30 1.19
CA GLY A 87 2.26 -14.68 0.77
C GLY A 87 0.91 -15.39 0.67
N SER A 88 0.85 -16.47 -0.11
CA SER A 88 -0.40 -17.17 -0.41
C SER A 88 -1.19 -17.63 0.81
N LYS A 89 -0.51 -18.10 1.85
CA LYS A 89 -1.18 -18.59 3.06
C LYS A 89 -1.83 -17.47 3.86
N MET A 90 -1.17 -16.32 3.96
CA MET A 90 -1.73 -15.17 4.67
C MET A 90 -2.81 -14.47 3.86
N MET A 91 -2.69 -14.50 2.55
CA MET A 91 -3.65 -13.87 1.64
C MET A 91 -5.07 -14.38 1.87
N GLU A 92 -5.24 -15.71 1.93
CA GLU A 92 -6.56 -16.33 2.05
C GLU A 92 -7.26 -15.89 3.34
N ARG A 93 -6.52 -15.87 4.46
CA ARG A 93 -7.03 -15.46 5.74
C ARG A 93 -7.39 -13.97 5.77
N SER A 94 -6.46 -13.14 5.30
CA SER A 94 -6.64 -11.68 5.32
C SER A 94 -7.76 -11.24 4.39
N ALA A 95 -7.88 -11.87 3.22
CA ALA A 95 -8.94 -11.57 2.28
C ALA A 95 -10.32 -11.83 2.88
N ARG A 96 -10.47 -12.90 3.67
CA ARG A 96 -11.73 -13.19 4.36
C ARG A 96 -12.09 -12.14 5.39
N LEU A 97 -11.07 -11.64 6.13
CA LEU A 97 -11.29 -10.66 7.19
C LEU A 97 -11.62 -9.26 6.65
N PHE A 98 -11.07 -8.88 5.50
CA PHE A 98 -11.16 -7.52 4.99
C PHE A 98 -11.77 -7.39 3.60
N LYS A 99 -12.52 -8.38 3.18
CA LYS A 99 -13.06 -8.49 1.82
C LYS A 99 -13.82 -7.24 1.34
N HIS A 100 -14.51 -6.56 2.23
CA HIS A 100 -15.37 -5.41 1.86
C HIS A 100 -14.88 -4.08 2.40
N ALA A 101 -13.62 -4.00 2.82
CA ALA A 101 -13.10 -2.81 3.50
C ALA A 101 -12.33 -1.86 2.61
N GLY A 102 -12.50 -1.93 1.29
CA GLY A 102 -11.72 -1.11 0.35
C GLY A 102 -10.26 -1.54 0.29
N VAL A 103 -10.03 -2.84 0.44
CA VAL A 103 -8.70 -3.43 0.48
C VAL A 103 -8.55 -4.42 -0.67
N GLU A 104 -7.47 -4.31 -1.41
CA GLU A 104 -7.14 -5.26 -2.45
C GLU A 104 -5.90 -6.05 -2.07
N PHE A 105 -5.89 -7.35 -2.36
CA PHE A 105 -4.81 -8.25 -1.99
C PHE A 105 -4.08 -8.76 -3.23
N LEU A 106 -2.75 -8.69 -3.20
CA LEU A 106 -1.89 -9.21 -4.26
C LEU A 106 -0.92 -10.22 -3.67
N THR A 107 -0.83 -11.39 -4.30
CA THR A 107 0.04 -12.47 -3.84
C THR A 107 1.47 -12.25 -4.31
N LYS A 108 2.44 -12.48 -3.43
CA LYS A 108 3.85 -12.50 -3.81
C LYS A 108 4.18 -13.78 -4.56
N PRO A 109 5.10 -13.76 -5.52
CA PRO A 109 5.94 -12.63 -5.94
C PRO A 109 5.14 -11.57 -6.68
N ILE A 110 5.63 -10.33 -6.62
CA ILE A 110 4.92 -9.17 -7.17
C ILE A 110 4.92 -9.23 -8.69
N ASP A 111 3.71 -9.22 -9.28
CA ASP A 111 3.51 -9.12 -10.71
C ASP A 111 3.32 -7.65 -11.05
N GLN A 112 4.19 -7.10 -11.89
CA GLN A 112 4.16 -5.69 -12.25
C GLN A 112 2.82 -5.26 -12.84
N ALA A 113 2.26 -6.05 -13.76
CA ALA A 113 1.00 -5.72 -14.41
C ALA A 113 -0.16 -5.70 -13.41
N ARG A 114 -0.20 -6.66 -12.49
CA ARG A 114 -1.23 -6.72 -11.45
C ARG A 114 -1.12 -5.56 -10.48
N LEU A 115 0.10 -5.21 -10.10
CA LEU A 115 0.33 -4.08 -9.20
C LEU A 115 -0.15 -2.77 -9.82
N LEU A 116 0.22 -2.52 -11.07
CA LEU A 116 -0.19 -1.31 -11.77
C LEU A 116 -1.70 -1.27 -11.99
N ASP A 117 -2.31 -2.39 -12.28
CA ASP A 117 -3.75 -2.48 -12.44
C ASP A 117 -4.49 -2.16 -11.14
N ALA A 118 -4.00 -2.68 -10.02
CA ALA A 118 -4.58 -2.41 -8.71
C ALA A 118 -4.50 -0.92 -8.36
N VAL A 119 -3.36 -0.29 -8.64
CA VAL A 119 -3.18 1.15 -8.37
C VAL A 119 -4.11 1.97 -9.28
N LYS A 120 -4.26 1.61 -10.55
CA LYS A 120 -5.17 2.29 -11.47
C LYS A 120 -6.61 2.21 -10.99
N LYS A 121 -7.04 1.06 -10.49
CA LYS A 121 -8.37 0.91 -9.93
C LYS A 121 -8.57 1.82 -8.71
N ALA A 122 -7.55 1.94 -7.88
CA ALA A 122 -7.60 2.81 -6.70
C ALA A 122 -7.76 4.28 -7.13
N VAL A 123 -7.08 4.71 -8.19
CA VAL A 123 -7.18 6.08 -8.70
C VAL A 123 -8.60 6.39 -9.17
N ARG A 124 -9.29 5.39 -9.71
CA ARG A 124 -10.63 5.59 -10.28
C ARG A 124 -11.77 5.48 -9.26
N SER A 125 -11.47 5.04 -8.06
CA SER A 125 -12.52 4.84 -7.04
C SER A 125 -12.88 6.12 -6.32
#